data_6f669bf55a82c71e11fbc59b61f1a32f
#
_entry.id   6f669bf55a82c71e11fbc59b61f1a32f
#
_cell.length_a   1.000
_cell.length_b   1.000
_cell.length_c   1.000
_cell.angle_alpha   90.00
_cell.angle_beta   90.00
_cell.angle_gamma   90.00
#
_symmetry.space_group_name_H-M   'P 1'
#
loop_
_entity.id
_entity.type
_entity.pdbx_description
1 polymer ?
#
loop_
_entity_poly.entity_id
_entity_poly.type
_entity_poly.pdbx_seq_one_letter_code
_entity_poly.pdbx_strand_id
1 'polypeptide(L)'
;MRSTVKVLVVDDSALTRQMLTRALAIDPSIEVVGSARTGVDAIEKCHALRPDVVTLDIEMPELSGIEALPHIIRTTPSRVVMLSAVDDQDTTYRALELGATDFIVKPSAGFASSLSELSETLIKKIKTAYRVRPERRLAGRTDEPAGVSRHGSSARAAGRIDRVIGVA
;
A
#
# COMPACT_ATOMS: atom_id res chain seq x y z
N MET A 1 23.89 16.74 -3.83
CA MET A 1 22.76 17.21 -3.00
C MET A 1 22.06 15.98 -2.40
N ARG A 2 21.98 15.89 -1.09
CA ARG A 2 21.19 14.83 -0.45
C ARG A 2 19.72 15.22 -0.62
N SER A 3 18.95 14.42 -1.35
CA SER A 3 17.53 14.67 -1.51
C SER A 3 16.85 14.41 -0.16
N THR A 4 16.09 15.38 0.32
CA THR A 4 15.31 15.30 1.55
C THR A 4 14.13 14.37 1.30
N VAL A 5 13.85 13.45 2.24
CA VAL A 5 12.69 12.54 2.18
C VAL A 5 11.44 13.30 2.61
N LYS A 6 10.49 13.46 1.70
CA LYS A 6 9.21 14.13 1.96
C LYS A 6 8.24 13.17 2.62
N VAL A 7 7.74 13.52 3.80
CA VAL A 7 6.84 12.67 4.59
C VAL A 7 5.50 13.38 4.82
N LEU A 8 4.40 12.65 4.58
CA LEU A 8 3.05 13.04 4.99
C LEU A 8 2.68 12.25 6.26
N VAL A 9 2.26 12.95 7.30
CA VAL A 9 1.84 12.33 8.58
C VAL A 9 0.32 12.28 8.63
N VAL A 10 -0.24 11.07 8.75
CA VAL A 10 -1.69 10.83 8.75
C VAL A 10 -2.11 10.12 10.03
N ASP A 11 -2.91 10.80 10.84
CA ASP A 11 -3.47 10.28 12.11
C ASP A 11 -4.65 11.18 12.51
N ASP A 12 -5.72 10.65 13.08
CA ASP A 12 -6.88 11.45 13.52
C ASP A 12 -6.58 12.27 14.77
N SER A 13 -5.66 11.80 15.63
CA SER A 13 -5.22 12.49 16.84
C SER A 13 -4.26 13.66 16.51
N ALA A 14 -4.67 14.88 16.83
CA ALA A 14 -3.81 16.04 16.69
C ALA A 14 -2.52 15.94 17.51
N LEU A 15 -2.59 15.35 18.69
CA LEU A 15 -1.44 15.12 19.55
C LEU A 15 -0.45 14.15 18.90
N THR A 16 -0.94 13.03 18.36
CA THR A 16 -0.10 12.05 17.66
C THR A 16 0.57 12.68 16.45
N ARG A 17 -0.18 13.42 15.62
CA ARG A 17 0.43 14.13 14.47
C ARG A 17 1.55 15.08 14.90
N GLN A 18 1.33 15.84 15.97
CA GLN A 18 2.35 16.76 16.48
C GLN A 18 3.58 16.01 16.99
N MET A 19 3.39 14.91 17.69
CA MET A 19 4.49 14.08 18.20
C MET A 19 5.30 13.44 17.08
N LEU A 20 4.64 12.84 16.10
CA LEU A 20 5.31 12.25 14.94
C LEU A 20 6.08 13.30 14.14
N THR A 21 5.49 14.48 13.94
CA THR A 21 6.16 15.59 13.26
C THR A 21 7.42 16.04 14.00
N ARG A 22 7.36 16.16 15.33
CA ARG A 22 8.53 16.51 16.15
C ARG A 22 9.59 15.41 16.13
N ALA A 23 9.17 14.14 16.20
CA ALA A 23 10.07 13.01 16.14
C ALA A 23 10.84 12.95 14.81
N LEU A 24 10.18 13.25 13.71
CA LEU A 24 10.80 13.28 12.39
C LEU A 24 11.71 14.50 12.16
N ALA A 25 11.38 15.64 12.76
CA ALA A 25 12.16 16.87 12.63
C ALA A 25 13.57 16.79 13.25
N ILE A 26 13.86 15.74 14.03
CA ILE A 26 15.18 15.48 14.59
C ILE A 26 16.20 15.14 13.47
N ASP A 27 15.74 14.54 12.38
CA ASP A 27 16.61 14.18 11.27
C ASP A 27 16.51 15.21 10.12
N PRO A 28 17.56 15.97 9.83
CA PRO A 28 17.51 17.00 8.79
C PRO A 28 17.37 16.47 7.36
N SER A 29 17.47 15.15 7.17
CA SER A 29 17.22 14.51 5.87
C SER A 29 15.75 14.15 5.65
N ILE A 30 14.88 14.47 6.61
CA ILE A 30 13.44 14.24 6.52
C ILE A 30 12.70 15.58 6.60
N GLU A 31 11.74 15.77 5.73
CA GLU A 31 10.87 16.93 5.69
C GLU A 31 9.40 16.48 5.80
N VAL A 32 8.70 16.91 6.85
CA VAL A 32 7.26 16.71 6.95
C VAL A 32 6.57 17.77 6.10
N VAL A 33 6.07 17.37 4.94
CA VAL A 33 5.45 18.27 3.94
C VAL A 33 3.99 18.58 4.25
N GLY A 34 3.37 17.85 5.16
CA GLY A 34 2.00 18.08 5.57
C GLY A 34 1.49 17.03 6.55
N SER A 35 0.27 17.21 7.00
CA SER A 35 -0.44 16.23 7.82
C SER A 35 -1.90 16.11 7.39
N ALA A 36 -2.49 14.93 7.61
CA ALA A 36 -3.89 14.62 7.33
C ALA A 36 -4.54 13.98 8.55
N ARG A 37 -5.85 14.11 8.68
CA ARG A 37 -6.61 13.61 9.83
C ARG A 37 -7.62 12.50 9.47
N THR A 38 -7.87 12.29 8.18
CA THR A 38 -8.77 11.25 7.67
C THR A 38 -8.16 10.58 6.45
N GLY A 39 -8.67 9.41 6.08
CA GLY A 39 -8.23 8.72 4.86
C GLY A 39 -8.50 9.53 3.59
N VAL A 40 -9.61 10.27 3.54
CA VAL A 40 -9.94 11.15 2.39
C VAL A 40 -8.93 12.28 2.27
N ASP A 41 -8.68 13.01 3.38
CA ASP A 41 -7.69 14.09 3.43
C ASP A 41 -6.27 13.58 3.07
N ALA A 42 -5.94 12.36 3.49
CA ALA A 42 -4.67 11.72 3.14
C ALA A 42 -4.54 11.48 1.63
N ILE A 43 -5.57 10.95 0.98
CA ILE A 43 -5.58 10.72 -0.47
C ILE A 43 -5.39 12.04 -1.23
N GLU A 44 -6.16 13.08 -0.88
CA GLU A 44 -6.07 14.40 -1.50
C GLU A 44 -4.68 15.01 -1.34
N LYS A 45 -4.11 14.96 -0.13
CA LYS A 45 -2.78 15.49 0.16
C LYS A 45 -1.65 14.68 -0.50
N CYS A 46 -1.79 13.37 -0.65
CA CYS A 46 -0.85 12.56 -1.42
C CYS A 46 -0.79 13.02 -2.89
N HIS A 47 -1.93 13.36 -3.48
CA HIS A 47 -1.97 13.90 -4.84
C HIS A 47 -1.34 15.29 -4.95
N ALA A 48 -1.66 16.17 -3.99
CA ALA A 48 -1.21 17.56 -4.01
C ALA A 48 0.28 17.70 -3.66
N LEU A 49 0.73 17.01 -2.61
CA LEU A 49 2.06 17.19 -2.03
C LEU A 49 3.11 16.21 -2.55
N ARG A 50 2.67 15.10 -3.16
CA ARG A 50 3.56 14.06 -3.68
C ARG A 50 4.65 13.62 -2.70
N PRO A 51 4.26 13.16 -1.48
CA PRO A 51 5.24 12.70 -0.50
C PRO A 51 5.95 11.43 -0.99
N ASP A 52 7.19 11.24 -0.56
CA ASP A 52 7.93 10.01 -0.80
C ASP A 52 7.45 8.87 0.09
N VAL A 53 7.14 9.20 1.35
CA VAL A 53 6.65 8.27 2.36
C VAL A 53 5.43 8.86 3.07
N VAL A 54 4.45 8.02 3.35
CA VAL A 54 3.25 8.35 4.13
C VAL A 54 3.26 7.50 5.39
N THR A 55 3.17 8.12 6.57
CA THR A 55 2.79 7.40 7.79
C THR A 55 1.28 7.43 7.92
N LEU A 56 0.63 6.28 7.96
CA LEU A 56 -0.81 6.14 7.85
C LEU A 56 -1.37 5.37 9.04
N ASP A 57 -2.14 6.06 9.89
CA ASP A 57 -2.89 5.43 10.96
C ASP A 57 -3.94 4.45 10.40
N ILE A 58 -4.09 3.30 11.03
CA ILE A 58 -5.08 2.30 10.65
C ILE A 58 -6.48 2.78 11.05
N GLU A 59 -6.65 3.25 12.28
CA GLU A 59 -7.94 3.63 12.84
C GLU A 59 -8.19 5.12 12.66
N MET A 60 -9.07 5.47 11.75
CA MET A 60 -9.50 6.85 11.52
C MET A 60 -11.00 6.89 11.22
N PRO A 61 -11.70 8.00 11.58
CA PRO A 61 -13.11 8.19 11.21
C PRO A 61 -13.26 8.38 9.69
N GLU A 62 -14.48 8.15 9.18
CA GLU A 62 -14.90 8.27 7.78
C GLU A 62 -14.28 7.19 6.88
N LEU A 63 -13.00 7.30 6.56
CA LEU A 63 -12.24 6.34 5.77
C LEU A 63 -11.02 5.90 6.58
N SER A 64 -10.96 4.63 6.93
CA SER A 64 -9.84 4.05 7.68
C SER A 64 -8.55 4.03 6.86
N GLY A 65 -7.40 3.89 7.53
CA GLY A 65 -6.12 3.77 6.84
C GLY A 65 -6.04 2.54 5.94
N ILE A 66 -6.65 1.44 6.33
CA ILE A 66 -6.71 0.22 5.50
C ILE A 66 -7.50 0.47 4.20
N GLU A 67 -8.60 1.21 4.28
CA GLU A 67 -9.40 1.56 3.10
C GLU A 67 -8.70 2.60 2.22
N ALA A 68 -8.00 3.57 2.81
CA ALA A 68 -7.26 4.59 2.07
C ALA A 68 -6.00 4.03 1.37
N LEU A 69 -5.36 3.04 1.97
CA LEU A 69 -4.09 2.46 1.51
C LEU A 69 -4.08 2.07 0.01
N PRO A 70 -5.04 1.27 -0.50
CA PRO A 70 -5.06 0.90 -1.91
C PRO A 70 -5.20 2.11 -2.85
N HIS A 71 -5.93 3.13 -2.43
CA HIS A 71 -6.09 4.36 -3.21
C HIS A 71 -4.78 5.13 -3.33
N ILE A 72 -4.07 5.29 -2.21
CA ILE A 72 -2.78 5.98 -2.18
C ILE A 72 -1.76 5.25 -3.07
N ILE A 73 -1.61 3.93 -2.91
CA ILE A 73 -0.60 3.13 -3.63
C ILE A 73 -0.87 3.10 -5.14
N ARG A 74 -2.14 3.04 -5.57
CA ARG A 74 -2.48 3.00 -6.99
C ARG A 74 -2.31 4.32 -7.69
N THR A 75 -2.46 5.43 -6.98
CA THR A 75 -2.53 6.77 -7.57
C THR A 75 -1.28 7.60 -7.37
N THR A 76 -0.41 7.20 -6.47
CA THR A 76 0.85 7.89 -6.18
C THR A 76 2.02 6.91 -6.04
N PRO A 77 3.27 7.33 -6.28
CA PRO A 77 4.45 6.49 -6.05
C PRO A 77 4.89 6.45 -4.57
N SER A 78 4.08 6.96 -3.66
CA SER A 78 4.40 7.03 -2.23
C SER A 78 4.48 5.63 -1.62
N ARG A 79 5.44 5.44 -0.70
CA ARG A 79 5.52 4.25 0.15
C ARG A 79 4.71 4.52 1.40
N VAL A 80 4.01 3.51 1.88
CA VAL A 80 3.16 3.66 3.07
C VAL A 80 3.70 2.82 4.21
N VAL A 81 3.94 3.48 5.34
CA VAL A 81 4.26 2.88 6.63
C VAL A 81 3.03 3.00 7.52
N MET A 82 2.43 1.87 7.87
CA MET A 82 1.22 1.87 8.70
C MET A 82 1.55 2.13 10.16
N LEU A 83 0.67 2.84 10.84
CA LEU A 83 0.70 3.02 12.29
C LEU A 83 -0.41 2.16 12.91
N SER A 84 -0.05 1.20 13.73
CA SER A 84 -0.95 0.21 14.31
C SER A 84 -1.02 0.34 15.83
N ALA A 85 -2.17 0.05 16.43
CA ALA A 85 -2.25 -0.19 17.88
C ALA A 85 -1.56 -1.52 18.25
N VAL A 86 -1.20 -1.67 19.53
CA VAL A 86 -0.29 -2.72 20.03
C VAL A 86 -0.71 -4.15 19.71
N ASP A 87 -1.99 -4.45 19.55
CA ASP A 87 -2.51 -5.83 19.50
C ASP A 87 -3.21 -6.23 18.21
N ASP A 88 -3.10 -5.43 17.14
CA ASP A 88 -3.79 -5.70 15.89
C ASP A 88 -2.88 -6.33 14.82
N GLN A 89 -2.49 -7.58 15.06
CA GLN A 89 -1.62 -8.32 14.13
C GLN A 89 -2.35 -8.64 12.82
N ASP A 90 -3.61 -9.01 12.88
CA ASP A 90 -4.38 -9.39 11.67
C ASP A 90 -4.54 -8.22 10.70
N THR A 91 -4.87 -7.04 11.21
CA THR A 91 -4.96 -5.82 10.39
C THR A 91 -3.60 -5.40 9.86
N THR A 92 -2.54 -5.57 10.63
CA THR A 92 -1.16 -5.30 10.19
C THR A 92 -0.76 -6.20 9.02
N TYR A 93 -0.99 -7.51 9.12
CA TYR A 93 -0.73 -8.43 8.00
C TYR A 93 -1.54 -8.10 6.77
N ARG A 94 -2.82 -7.79 6.94
CA ARG A 94 -3.70 -7.36 5.84
C ARG A 94 -3.18 -6.10 5.16
N ALA A 95 -2.66 -5.13 5.90
CA ALA A 95 -2.07 -3.93 5.34
C ALA A 95 -0.85 -4.23 4.47
N LEU A 96 0.03 -5.13 4.92
CA LEU A 96 1.20 -5.57 4.14
C LEU A 96 0.78 -6.29 2.86
N GLU A 97 -0.22 -7.16 2.91
CA GLU A 97 -0.80 -7.82 1.73
C GLU A 97 -1.40 -6.82 0.73
N LEU A 98 -2.02 -5.76 1.23
CA LEU A 98 -2.58 -4.67 0.41
C LEU A 98 -1.50 -3.77 -0.18
N GLY A 99 -0.25 -3.91 0.23
CA GLY A 99 0.90 -3.22 -0.34
C GLY A 99 1.53 -2.14 0.52
N ALA A 100 1.23 -2.08 1.82
CA ALA A 100 2.01 -1.27 2.75
C ALA A 100 3.47 -1.73 2.74
N THR A 101 4.39 -0.78 2.86
CA THR A 101 5.83 -1.08 2.80
C THR A 101 6.33 -1.61 4.14
N ASP A 102 5.81 -1.11 5.24
CA ASP A 102 6.18 -1.50 6.61
C ASP A 102 5.08 -1.04 7.59
N PHE A 103 5.26 -1.35 8.86
CA PHE A 103 4.40 -0.89 9.95
C PHE A 103 5.20 -0.49 11.18
N ILE A 104 4.60 0.34 12.01
CA ILE A 104 5.11 0.76 13.32
C ILE A 104 3.98 0.59 14.32
N VAL A 105 4.28 -0.04 15.44
CA VAL A 105 3.36 -0.14 16.56
C VAL A 105 3.38 1.16 17.35
N LYS A 106 2.22 1.78 17.53
CA LYS A 106 2.06 2.98 18.37
C LYS A 106 2.40 2.62 19.80
N PRO A 107 3.24 3.40 20.50
CA PRO A 107 3.47 3.17 21.92
C PRO A 107 2.17 3.40 22.69
N SER A 108 1.80 2.43 23.53
CA SER A 108 0.69 2.56 24.48
C SER A 108 0.99 3.61 25.57
N ALA A 109 -0.06 4.19 26.13
CA ALA A 109 -0.07 5.32 27.05
C ALA A 109 1.20 5.46 27.94
N GLY A 110 1.99 6.48 27.71
CA GLY A 110 3.25 6.75 28.39
C GLY A 110 4.25 7.48 27.52
N PHE A 111 3.79 8.19 26.53
CA PHE A 111 4.53 8.82 25.44
C PHE A 111 5.75 9.68 25.84
N ALA A 112 5.80 10.17 27.06
CA ALA A 112 6.86 11.11 27.45
C ALA A 112 8.23 10.46 27.66
N SER A 113 8.29 9.18 28.01
CA SER A 113 9.55 8.46 28.28
C SER A 113 10.13 7.74 27.04
N SER A 114 9.38 7.62 25.97
CA SER A 114 9.77 6.85 24.78
C SER A 114 9.83 7.67 23.46
N LEU A 115 9.77 9.01 23.53
CA LEU A 115 9.85 9.85 22.33
C LEU A 115 11.16 9.62 21.58
N SER A 116 12.28 9.40 22.27
CA SER A 116 13.57 9.10 21.66
C SER A 116 13.56 7.77 20.93
N GLU A 117 13.05 6.72 21.55
CA GLU A 117 12.92 5.39 20.93
C GLU A 117 11.97 5.38 19.75
N LEU A 118 10.84 6.09 19.88
CA LEU A 118 9.89 6.27 18.77
C LEU A 118 10.55 7.00 17.61
N SER A 119 11.31 8.06 17.88
CA SER A 119 12.00 8.84 16.84
C SER A 119 13.00 7.99 16.08
N GLU A 120 13.84 7.22 16.78
CA GLU A 120 14.83 6.34 16.15
C GLU A 120 14.16 5.28 15.28
N THR A 121 13.12 4.62 15.81
CA THR A 121 12.37 3.60 15.07
C THR A 121 11.68 4.19 13.86
N LEU A 122 11.00 5.32 14.01
CA LEU A 122 10.26 6.00 12.96
C LEU A 122 11.19 6.46 11.83
N ILE A 123 12.27 7.15 12.17
CA ILE A 123 13.27 7.63 11.22
C ILE A 123 13.90 6.46 10.45
N LYS A 124 14.28 5.39 11.15
CA LYS A 124 14.85 4.19 10.53
C LYS A 124 13.89 3.56 9.54
N LYS A 125 12.62 3.37 9.91
CA LYS A 125 11.62 2.76 9.06
C LYS A 125 11.27 3.62 7.85
N ILE A 126 11.16 4.93 8.02
CA ILE A 126 10.92 5.86 6.91
C ILE A 126 12.08 5.84 5.91
N LYS A 127 13.33 5.89 6.38
CA LYS A 127 14.50 5.80 5.49
C LYS A 127 14.58 4.44 4.79
N THR A 128 14.24 3.37 5.46
CA THR A 128 14.18 2.03 4.87
C THR A 128 13.08 1.96 3.81
N ALA A 129 11.87 2.43 4.12
CA ALA A 129 10.76 2.49 3.17
C ALA A 129 11.10 3.34 1.94
N TYR A 130 11.73 4.47 2.12
CA TYR A 130 12.16 5.34 1.02
C TYR A 130 13.09 4.64 0.01
N ARG A 131 13.93 3.71 0.47
CA ARG A 131 14.85 2.93 -0.37
C ARG A 131 14.16 1.80 -1.13
N VAL A 132 13.01 1.34 -0.68
CA VAL A 132 12.21 0.35 -1.40
C VAL A 132 11.69 0.98 -2.68
N ARG A 133 11.99 0.38 -3.83
CA ARG A 133 11.41 0.85 -5.10
C ARG A 133 9.91 0.60 -5.06
N PRO A 134 9.07 1.61 -5.37
CA PRO A 134 7.65 1.34 -5.55
C PRO A 134 7.54 0.36 -6.71
N GLU A 135 7.05 -0.84 -6.44
CA GLU A 135 6.66 -1.74 -7.51
C GLU A 135 5.60 -1.01 -8.33
N ARG A 136 5.89 -0.77 -9.59
CA ARG A 136 4.86 -0.42 -10.56
C ARG A 136 3.95 -1.64 -10.66
N ARG A 137 2.96 -1.71 -9.79
CA ARG A 137 1.81 -2.58 -10.05
C ARG A 137 1.13 -1.97 -11.27
N LEU A 138 1.45 -2.53 -12.43
CA LEU A 138 0.75 -2.25 -13.66
C LEU A 138 -0.74 -2.44 -13.38
N ALA A 139 -1.49 -1.36 -13.43
CA ALA A 139 -2.93 -1.43 -13.52
C ALA A 139 -3.25 -2.30 -14.75
N GLY A 140 -3.86 -3.50 -14.51
CA GLY A 140 -4.31 -4.36 -15.59
C GLY A 140 -3.58 -5.69 -15.68
N ARG A 141 -3.62 -6.51 -14.63
CA ARG A 141 -3.85 -7.93 -14.82
C ARG A 141 -5.32 -8.17 -14.52
N THR A 142 -6.14 -7.97 -15.53
CA THR A 142 -7.35 -8.77 -15.65
C THR A 142 -6.87 -10.21 -15.66
N ASP A 143 -7.25 -10.99 -14.66
CA ASP A 143 -7.21 -12.43 -14.72
C ASP A 143 -8.16 -12.86 -15.84
N GLU A 144 -7.63 -12.90 -17.05
CA GLU A 144 -8.21 -13.75 -18.08
C GLU A 144 -7.89 -15.20 -17.66
N PRO A 145 -8.91 -16.02 -17.44
CA PRO A 145 -8.67 -17.43 -17.23
C PRO A 145 -7.97 -17.96 -18.48
N ALA A 146 -6.81 -18.58 -18.26
CA ALA A 146 -6.01 -19.19 -19.29
C ALA A 146 -6.90 -20.00 -20.22
N GLY A 147 -6.98 -19.56 -21.48
CA GLY A 147 -7.73 -20.20 -22.53
C GLY A 147 -7.31 -21.65 -22.65
N VAL A 148 -8.28 -22.53 -22.51
CA VAL A 148 -8.18 -23.93 -22.85
C VAL A 148 -7.67 -24.03 -24.26
N SER A 149 -6.44 -24.44 -24.42
CA SER A 149 -5.82 -24.81 -25.68
C SER A 149 -6.62 -25.98 -26.28
N ARG A 150 -7.52 -25.68 -27.19
CA ARG A 150 -8.10 -26.70 -28.06
C ARG A 150 -7.00 -27.10 -29.05
N HIS A 151 -6.37 -28.22 -28.79
CA HIS A 151 -5.62 -28.95 -29.81
C HIS A 151 -6.59 -29.40 -30.89
N GLY A 152 -6.53 -28.73 -32.01
CA GLY A 152 -7.12 -29.19 -33.23
C GLY A 152 -6.31 -30.39 -33.75
N SER A 153 -6.79 -31.56 -33.49
CA SER A 153 -6.31 -32.76 -34.16
C SER A 153 -6.97 -32.81 -35.53
N SER A 154 -6.16 -32.51 -36.53
CA SER A 154 -6.43 -32.83 -37.91
C SER A 154 -6.38 -34.37 -38.08
N ALA A 155 -7.48 -34.99 -38.36
CA ALA A 155 -7.50 -36.32 -38.94
C ALA A 155 -8.33 -36.28 -40.21
N ARG A 156 -7.61 -36.33 -41.31
CA ARG A 156 -8.13 -36.77 -42.61
C ARG A 156 -8.58 -38.23 -42.50
N ALA A 157 -9.77 -38.52 -42.86
CA ALA A 157 -10.10 -39.84 -43.41
C ALA A 157 -11.16 -39.68 -44.47
N ALA A 158 -10.73 -39.85 -45.68
CA ALA A 158 -11.60 -40.15 -46.82
C ALA A 158 -12.21 -41.53 -46.64
N GLY A 159 -13.49 -41.65 -46.83
CA GLY A 159 -14.20 -42.91 -46.79
C GLY A 159 -15.51 -42.75 -47.58
N ARG A 160 -15.37 -42.95 -48.84
CA ARG A 160 -16.42 -43.14 -49.82
C ARG A 160 -17.07 -44.47 -49.55
N ILE A 161 -18.34 -44.54 -49.37
CA ILE A 161 -19.12 -45.74 -49.66
C ILE A 161 -20.49 -45.37 -50.23
N ASP A 162 -20.59 -45.77 -51.45
CA ASP A 162 -21.81 -45.84 -52.23
C ASP A 162 -22.83 -46.87 -51.70
N ARG A 163 -24.09 -46.56 -51.99
CA ARG A 163 -25.19 -47.45 -52.30
C ARG A 163 -25.56 -48.60 -51.32
N VAL A 164 -26.74 -48.56 -50.89
CA VAL A 164 -27.65 -49.69 -51.10
C VAL A 164 -29.07 -49.22 -51.33
N ILE A 165 -29.56 -49.55 -52.51
CA ILE A 165 -30.94 -49.58 -52.93
C ILE A 165 -31.56 -50.83 -52.26
N GLY A 166 -32.71 -50.68 -51.66
CA GLY A 166 -33.55 -51.77 -51.20
C GLY A 166 -34.98 -51.47 -51.50
N VAL A 167 -35.46 -52.11 -52.50
CA VAL A 167 -36.85 -52.20 -53.00
C VAL A 167 -37.59 -53.22 -52.14
N ALA A 168 -38.80 -52.88 -51.70
CA ALA A 168 -40.11 -53.57 -51.87
C ALA A 168 -41.14 -52.92 -50.99
#